data_c8d9d5a58f6b6097bd2d3fdaba78d327
#
_entry.id   c8d9d5a58f6b6097bd2d3fdaba78d327
#
_cell.length_a   1.000
_cell.length_b   1.000
_cell.length_c   1.000
_cell.angle_alpha   90.00
_cell.angle_beta   90.00
_cell.angle_gamma   90.00
#
_symmetry.space_group_name_H-M   'P 1'
#
loop_
_entity.id
_entity.type
_entity.pdbx_description
1 polymer ?
#
loop_
_entity_poly.entity_id
_entity_poly.type
_entity_poly.pdbx_seq_one_letter_code
_entity_poly.pdbx_strand_id
1 'polypeptide(L)'
;PRDPAVTASRRPTRATVAGRAYLDLQNLARRQQRPTDELHQLYALEGFLARLTRSPQADRLVLKGGVLLAAYDARRPTRDVDIQARAIIGDRDDVLRLVRDIAAGALDDGLVFDTDAATVDIIRDDEYSGVRVTLTATLASAKLSLHIDVSIGDPIWPAPRTVHLPKLLGGTITLA
;
A
#
# COMPACT_ATOMS: atom_id res chain seq x y z
N PRO A 1 -28.48 26.89 15.62
CA PRO A 1 -27.03 26.94 15.49
C PRO A 1 -26.61 25.93 14.43
N ARG A 2 -26.10 26.44 13.33
CA ARG A 2 -25.61 25.63 12.20
C ARG A 2 -24.17 25.31 12.46
N ASP A 3 -23.85 24.05 12.41
CA ASP A 3 -22.50 23.52 12.50
C ASP A 3 -21.76 23.80 11.18
N PRO A 4 -20.67 24.59 11.15
CA PRO A 4 -19.94 24.88 9.92
C PRO A 4 -18.65 24.05 9.85
N ALA A 5 -18.77 22.76 9.60
CA ALA A 5 -17.59 21.92 9.34
C ALA A 5 -17.76 21.02 8.11
N VAL A 6 -18.20 21.61 7.01
CA VAL A 6 -17.87 21.05 5.70
C VAL A 6 -16.49 21.60 5.36
N THR A 7 -15.44 20.86 5.73
CA THR A 7 -14.08 21.18 5.37
C THR A 7 -13.96 21.11 3.83
N ALA A 8 -14.05 22.25 3.19
CA ALA A 8 -13.81 22.37 1.77
C ALA A 8 -12.44 21.74 1.47
N SER A 9 -12.43 20.73 0.60
CA SER A 9 -11.22 20.09 0.12
C SER A 9 -10.26 21.16 -0.43
N ARG A 10 -9.28 21.56 0.40
CA ARG A 10 -8.28 22.55 -0.02
C ARG A 10 -7.51 21.96 -1.20
N ARG A 11 -7.43 22.73 -2.30
CA ARG A 11 -6.62 22.35 -3.46
C ARG A 11 -5.20 22.01 -3.02
N PRO A 12 -4.61 20.90 -3.51
CA PRO A 12 -3.23 20.54 -3.19
C PRO A 12 -2.27 21.66 -3.58
N THR A 13 -1.34 21.98 -2.70
CA THR A 13 -0.32 23.01 -2.91
C THR A 13 1.07 22.44 -2.62
N ARG A 14 2.12 23.05 -3.14
CA ARG A 14 3.50 22.64 -2.87
C ARG A 14 4.00 23.02 -1.47
N ALA A 15 3.18 23.62 -0.65
CA ALA A 15 3.52 24.00 0.72
C ALA A 15 3.67 22.80 1.69
N THR A 16 3.00 21.67 1.38
CA THR A 16 3.05 20.46 2.19
C THR A 16 3.71 19.30 1.43
N VAL A 17 4.24 18.31 2.16
CA VAL A 17 4.79 17.08 1.56
C VAL A 17 3.72 16.37 0.72
N ALA A 18 2.53 16.17 1.28
CA ALA A 18 1.41 15.54 0.59
C ALA A 18 1.02 16.30 -0.69
N GLY A 19 0.97 17.63 -0.64
CA GLY A 19 0.63 18.44 -1.80
C GLY A 19 1.70 18.40 -2.87
N ARG A 20 3.00 18.41 -2.51
CA ARG A 20 4.10 18.21 -3.47
C ARG A 20 4.00 16.85 -4.16
N ALA A 21 3.90 15.78 -3.39
CA ALA A 21 3.77 14.43 -3.93
C ALA A 21 2.56 14.31 -4.87
N TYR A 22 1.40 14.82 -4.45
CA TYR A 22 0.18 14.84 -5.27
C TYR A 22 0.41 15.51 -6.63
N LEU A 23 0.98 16.72 -6.64
CA LEU A 23 1.22 17.49 -7.87
C LEU A 23 2.32 16.88 -8.75
N ASP A 24 3.35 16.27 -8.15
CA ASP A 24 4.41 15.59 -8.89
C ASP A 24 3.88 14.31 -9.55
N LEU A 25 2.99 13.58 -8.91
CA LEU A 25 2.28 12.44 -9.51
C LEU A 25 1.35 12.86 -10.63
N GLN A 26 0.65 14.00 -10.51
CA GLN A 26 -0.12 14.57 -11.62
C GLN A 26 0.76 14.88 -12.84
N ASN A 27 1.91 15.48 -12.61
CA ASN A 27 2.85 15.80 -13.69
C ASN A 27 3.43 14.52 -14.32
N LEU A 28 3.73 13.51 -13.51
CA LEU A 28 4.20 12.20 -13.97
C LEU A 28 3.12 11.52 -14.83
N ALA A 29 1.86 11.52 -14.37
CA ALA A 29 0.72 10.97 -15.09
C ALA A 29 0.57 11.59 -16.49
N ARG A 30 0.67 12.92 -16.58
CA ARG A 30 0.62 13.62 -17.87
C ARG A 30 1.77 13.21 -18.79
N ARG A 31 3.01 13.11 -18.27
CA ARG A 31 4.17 12.68 -19.06
C ARG A 31 4.05 11.24 -19.54
N GLN A 32 3.47 10.35 -18.72
CA GLN A 32 3.29 8.93 -19.05
C GLN A 32 1.99 8.64 -19.79
N GLN A 33 1.13 9.64 -19.99
CA GLN A 33 -0.21 9.48 -20.57
C GLN A 33 -1.05 8.43 -19.82
N ARG A 34 -0.96 8.43 -18.49
CA ARG A 34 -1.69 7.55 -17.58
C ARG A 34 -2.69 8.35 -16.74
N PRO A 35 -3.78 7.74 -16.27
CA PRO A 35 -4.70 8.37 -15.32
C PRO A 35 -3.99 8.78 -14.02
N THR A 36 -4.31 9.97 -13.51
CA THR A 36 -3.68 10.50 -12.29
C THR A 36 -4.03 9.65 -11.05
N ASP A 37 -5.26 9.19 -10.97
CA ASP A 37 -5.75 8.33 -9.88
C ASP A 37 -5.02 6.98 -9.83
N GLU A 38 -4.63 6.46 -10.98
CA GLU A 38 -3.80 5.25 -11.07
C GLU A 38 -2.43 5.47 -10.41
N LEU A 39 -1.77 6.60 -10.71
CA LEU A 39 -0.46 6.89 -10.10
C LEU A 39 -0.58 7.22 -8.61
N HIS A 40 -1.65 7.87 -8.18
CA HIS A 40 -1.92 8.05 -6.75
C HIS A 40 -2.11 6.70 -6.05
N GLN A 41 -2.82 5.76 -6.67
CA GLN A 41 -3.03 4.41 -6.14
C GLN A 41 -1.72 3.64 -6.02
N LEU A 42 -0.90 3.64 -7.07
CA LEU A 42 0.42 3.01 -7.05
C LEU A 42 1.33 3.64 -6.00
N TYR A 43 1.27 4.95 -5.82
CA TYR A 43 2.05 5.64 -4.79
C TYR A 43 1.65 5.23 -3.37
N ALA A 44 0.36 5.01 -3.13
CA ALA A 44 -0.12 4.50 -1.84
C ALA A 44 0.35 3.06 -1.57
N LEU A 45 0.32 2.19 -2.59
CA LEU A 45 0.90 0.83 -2.49
C LEU A 45 2.38 0.88 -2.17
N GLU A 46 3.12 1.71 -2.89
CA GLU A 46 4.55 1.96 -2.68
C GLU A 46 4.85 2.46 -1.27
N GLY A 47 4.03 3.39 -0.77
CA GLY A 47 4.13 3.91 0.59
C GLY A 47 3.88 2.84 1.67
N PHE A 48 2.95 1.92 1.44
CA PHE A 48 2.74 0.77 2.32
C PHE A 48 3.94 -0.17 2.30
N LEU A 49 4.46 -0.54 1.12
CA LEU A 49 5.64 -1.39 1.00
C LEU A 49 6.89 -0.78 1.63
N ALA A 50 7.07 0.53 1.50
CA ALA A 50 8.18 1.22 2.13
C ALA A 50 8.11 1.17 3.68
N ARG A 51 6.91 1.16 4.24
CA ARG A 51 6.69 0.94 5.68
C ARG A 51 6.94 -0.51 6.07
N LEU A 52 6.48 -1.45 5.25
CA LEU A 52 6.71 -2.88 5.46
C LEU A 52 8.20 -3.20 5.57
N THR A 53 9.04 -2.68 4.67
CA THR A 53 10.49 -2.92 4.71
C THR A 53 11.20 -2.37 5.94
N ARG A 54 10.58 -1.40 6.62
CA ARG A 54 11.11 -0.80 7.86
C ARG A 54 10.48 -1.39 9.12
N SER A 55 9.49 -2.25 8.96
CA SER A 55 8.81 -2.87 10.09
C SER A 55 9.71 -3.94 10.74
N PRO A 56 9.58 -4.16 12.06
CA PRO A 56 10.27 -5.27 12.73
C PRO A 56 9.88 -6.65 12.20
N GLN A 57 8.80 -6.73 11.42
CA GLN A 57 8.30 -7.98 10.84
C GLN A 57 8.72 -8.18 9.38
N ALA A 58 9.54 -7.30 8.82
CA ALA A 58 9.92 -7.33 7.40
C ALA A 58 10.45 -8.71 6.95
N ASP A 59 11.31 -9.33 7.76
CA ASP A 59 11.92 -10.64 7.43
C ASP A 59 10.91 -11.81 7.44
N ARG A 60 9.72 -11.59 7.99
CA ARG A 60 8.66 -12.60 8.09
C ARG A 60 7.60 -12.45 6.99
N LEU A 61 7.73 -11.45 6.15
CA LEU A 61 6.75 -11.09 5.14
C LEU A 61 7.43 -11.12 3.76
N VAL A 62 6.91 -11.95 2.88
CA VAL A 62 7.41 -12.11 1.52
C VAL A 62 6.35 -11.61 0.55
N LEU A 63 6.72 -10.69 -0.33
CA LEU A 63 5.84 -10.23 -1.38
C LEU A 63 5.63 -11.37 -2.38
N LYS A 64 4.37 -11.75 -2.60
CA LYS A 64 4.00 -12.76 -3.60
C LYS A 64 3.86 -12.13 -4.99
N GLY A 65 4.30 -12.91 -5.97
CA GLY A 65 4.00 -12.68 -7.39
C GLY A 65 4.68 -11.46 -8.00
N GLY A 66 4.84 -11.52 -9.30
CA GLY A 66 5.28 -10.39 -10.11
C GLY A 66 4.20 -9.30 -10.28
N VAL A 67 3.11 -9.36 -9.50
CA VAL A 67 1.94 -8.48 -9.68
C VAL A 67 2.33 -7.03 -9.46
N LEU A 68 3.15 -6.75 -8.45
CA LEU A 68 3.62 -5.40 -8.20
C LEU A 68 4.67 -4.95 -9.22
N LEU A 69 5.58 -5.85 -9.62
CA LEU A 69 6.53 -5.59 -10.72
C LEU A 69 5.79 -5.36 -12.03
N ALA A 70 4.75 -6.18 -12.29
CA ALA A 70 3.89 -6.01 -13.43
C ALA A 70 3.04 -4.73 -13.36
N ALA A 71 2.71 -4.22 -12.18
CA ALA A 71 1.99 -2.96 -12.02
C ALA A 71 2.85 -1.74 -12.39
N TYR A 72 4.17 -1.81 -12.19
CA TYR A 72 5.09 -0.79 -12.66
C TYR A 72 5.29 -0.81 -14.18
N ASP A 73 5.32 -2.00 -14.78
CA ASP A 73 5.48 -2.20 -16.23
C ASP A 73 4.15 -2.38 -16.98
N ALA A 74 3.10 -2.82 -16.31
CA ALA A 74 1.83 -3.13 -16.92
C ALA A 74 0.84 -1.97 -16.87
N ARG A 75 0.02 -1.91 -17.90
CA ARG A 75 -1.05 -0.94 -18.11
C ARG A 75 -2.29 -1.16 -17.23
N ARG A 76 -2.21 -1.97 -16.17
CA ARG A 76 -3.34 -2.24 -15.27
C ARG A 76 -3.10 -1.64 -13.90
N PRO A 77 -4.02 -0.76 -13.44
CA PRO A 77 -4.00 -0.31 -12.05
C PRO A 77 -4.19 -1.51 -11.12
N THR A 78 -3.35 -1.65 -10.10
CA THR A 78 -3.56 -2.61 -9.02
C THR A 78 -3.90 -1.90 -7.72
N ARG A 79 -4.71 -2.54 -6.90
CA ARG A 79 -5.05 -2.11 -5.53
C ARG A 79 -4.63 -3.15 -4.50
N ASP A 80 -4.14 -4.27 -4.97
CA ASP A 80 -3.88 -5.45 -4.16
C ASP A 80 -2.38 -5.63 -3.97
N VAL A 81 -1.98 -5.96 -2.74
CA VAL A 81 -0.65 -6.38 -2.34
C VAL A 81 -0.77 -7.78 -1.76
N ASP A 82 -0.15 -8.75 -2.42
CA ASP A 82 -0.15 -10.14 -1.98
C ASP A 82 1.10 -10.42 -1.15
N ILE A 83 0.92 -10.85 0.08
CA ILE A 83 1.98 -11.13 1.04
C ILE A 83 1.86 -12.56 1.55
N GLN A 84 2.97 -13.29 1.56
CA GLN A 84 3.12 -14.53 2.29
C GLN A 84 3.73 -14.27 3.65
N ALA A 85 3.00 -14.63 4.71
CA ALA A 85 3.52 -14.58 6.06
C ALA A 85 4.27 -15.87 6.41
N ARG A 86 5.51 -15.72 6.90
CA ARG A 86 6.36 -16.81 7.39
C ARG A 86 6.26 -16.89 8.91
N ALA A 87 6.02 -18.08 9.43
CA ALA A 87 6.03 -18.36 10.88
C ALA A 87 5.19 -17.34 11.68
N ILE A 88 4.14 -16.79 11.07
CA ILE A 88 3.11 -16.06 11.78
C ILE A 88 2.05 -17.10 12.14
N ILE A 89 1.94 -17.37 13.43
CA ILE A 89 0.86 -18.16 14.00
C ILE A 89 -0.14 -17.14 14.52
N GLY A 90 -1.32 -17.09 13.94
CA GLY A 90 -2.32 -16.14 14.36
C GLY A 90 -3.60 -16.24 13.55
N ASP A 91 -4.63 -15.61 14.04
CA ASP A 91 -5.91 -15.49 13.37
C ASP A 91 -6.00 -14.20 12.53
N ARG A 92 -7.18 -13.94 11.97
CA ARG A 92 -7.44 -12.73 11.18
C ARG A 92 -7.17 -11.43 11.95
N ASP A 93 -7.39 -11.43 13.27
CA ASP A 93 -7.23 -10.24 14.11
C ASP A 93 -5.74 -9.95 14.34
N ASP A 94 -4.90 -10.99 14.37
CA ASP A 94 -3.43 -10.86 14.40
C ASP A 94 -2.92 -10.26 13.08
N VAL A 95 -3.47 -10.69 11.94
CA VAL A 95 -3.13 -10.12 10.63
C VAL A 95 -3.57 -8.65 10.55
N LEU A 96 -4.75 -8.32 11.05
CA LEU A 96 -5.23 -6.94 11.09
C LEU A 96 -4.30 -6.05 11.91
N ARG A 97 -3.89 -6.51 13.11
CA ARG A 97 -2.93 -5.79 13.95
C ARG A 97 -1.59 -5.59 13.23
N LEU A 98 -1.06 -6.65 12.63
CA LEU A 98 0.19 -6.59 11.87
C LEU A 98 0.14 -5.54 10.75
N VAL A 99 -0.91 -5.54 9.95
CA VAL A 99 -1.07 -4.58 8.84
C VAL A 99 -1.25 -3.15 9.37
N ARG A 100 -2.00 -2.96 10.46
CA ARG A 100 -2.14 -1.66 11.13
C ARG A 100 -0.80 -1.13 11.65
N ASP A 101 -0.01 -1.97 12.30
CA ASP A 101 1.30 -1.60 12.84
C ASP A 101 2.27 -1.19 11.71
N ILE A 102 2.25 -1.91 10.60
CA ILE A 102 3.03 -1.55 9.41
C ILE A 102 2.56 -0.20 8.86
N ALA A 103 1.27 -0.04 8.65
CA ALA A 103 0.68 1.18 8.06
C ALA A 103 0.89 2.42 8.94
N ALA A 104 0.95 2.24 10.27
CA ALA A 104 1.22 3.31 11.24
C ALA A 104 2.68 3.81 11.20
N GLY A 105 3.59 3.12 10.52
CA GLY A 105 4.98 3.53 10.37
C GLY A 105 5.10 4.94 9.78
N ALA A 106 5.87 5.80 10.43
CA ALA A 106 6.05 7.18 9.97
C ALA A 106 7.01 7.27 8.79
N LEU A 107 6.60 7.91 7.70
CA LEU A 107 7.45 8.28 6.56
C LEU A 107 7.13 9.69 6.10
N ASP A 108 8.14 10.38 5.58
CA ASP A 108 7.98 11.73 5.00
C ASP A 108 7.58 11.63 3.51
N ASP A 109 6.46 10.97 3.25
CA ASP A 109 5.90 10.73 1.91
C ASP A 109 4.54 11.44 1.68
N GLY A 110 4.01 12.07 2.73
CA GLY A 110 2.73 12.76 2.69
C GLY A 110 1.50 11.86 2.74
N LEU A 111 1.68 10.52 2.80
CA LEU A 111 0.59 9.57 2.96
C LEU A 111 0.15 9.46 4.43
N VAL A 112 -1.15 9.40 4.63
CA VAL A 112 -1.77 9.10 5.92
C VAL A 112 -2.67 7.90 5.75
N PHE A 113 -2.33 6.79 6.41
CA PHE A 113 -3.15 5.59 6.45
C PHE A 113 -4.12 5.67 7.62
N ASP A 114 -5.41 5.42 7.35
CA ASP A 114 -6.44 5.31 8.38
C ASP A 114 -6.44 3.89 8.96
N THR A 115 -5.63 3.69 9.97
CA THR A 115 -5.50 2.38 10.62
C THR A 115 -6.71 2.00 11.45
N ASP A 116 -7.47 2.99 11.96
CA ASP A 116 -8.65 2.72 12.78
C ASP A 116 -9.83 2.23 11.94
N ALA A 117 -9.97 2.76 10.72
CA ALA A 117 -10.99 2.32 9.77
C ALA A 117 -10.62 1.04 9.01
N ALA A 118 -9.45 0.45 9.25
CA ALA A 118 -9.05 -0.78 8.58
C ALA A 118 -9.98 -1.95 8.93
N THR A 119 -10.43 -2.68 7.92
CA THR A 119 -11.30 -3.86 8.06
C THR A 119 -10.60 -5.12 7.62
N VAL A 120 -11.07 -6.27 8.10
CA VAL A 120 -10.48 -7.57 7.82
C VAL A 120 -11.54 -8.57 7.41
N ASP A 121 -11.29 -9.28 6.31
CA ASP A 121 -12.14 -10.35 5.78
C ASP A 121 -11.33 -11.63 5.54
N ILE A 122 -11.96 -12.78 5.71
CA ILE A 122 -11.36 -14.07 5.38
C ILE A 122 -11.66 -14.35 3.91
N ILE A 123 -10.61 -14.52 3.11
CA ILE A 123 -10.73 -14.98 1.73
C ILE A 123 -10.75 -16.51 1.77
N ARG A 124 -11.86 -17.08 1.31
CA ARG A 124 -11.99 -18.53 1.08
C ARG A 124 -12.11 -18.73 -0.42
N ASP A 125 -11.02 -19.12 -1.05
CA ASP A 125 -11.01 -19.63 -2.39
C ASP A 125 -10.67 -21.12 -2.33
N ASP A 126 -11.09 -21.91 -3.32
CA ASP A 126 -10.93 -23.39 -3.34
C ASP A 126 -9.46 -23.82 -3.25
N GLU A 127 -8.52 -22.94 -3.59
CA GLU A 127 -7.07 -23.23 -3.56
C GLU A 127 -6.29 -22.47 -2.48
N TYR A 128 -6.83 -21.40 -1.86
CA TYR A 128 -6.08 -20.56 -0.91
C TYR A 128 -6.96 -20.04 0.22
N SER A 129 -6.47 -20.25 1.45
CA SER A 129 -7.00 -19.56 2.63
C SER A 129 -6.14 -18.33 2.91
N GLY A 130 -6.72 -17.16 2.83
CA GLY A 130 -6.04 -15.90 3.08
C GLY A 130 -6.88 -14.94 3.91
N VAL A 131 -6.24 -13.89 4.34
CA VAL A 131 -6.88 -12.79 5.07
C VAL A 131 -6.67 -11.51 4.27
N ARG A 132 -7.76 -10.84 3.89
CA ARG A 132 -7.72 -9.53 3.26
C ARG A 132 -7.91 -8.43 4.28
N VAL A 133 -6.97 -7.52 4.36
CA VAL A 133 -7.12 -6.27 5.11
C VAL A 133 -7.35 -5.14 4.11
N THR A 134 -8.46 -4.43 4.27
CA THR A 134 -8.75 -3.22 3.50
C THR A 134 -8.30 -2.00 4.30
N LEU A 135 -7.40 -1.23 3.72
CA LEU A 135 -6.87 0.02 4.25
C LEU A 135 -7.32 1.19 3.39
N THR A 136 -7.58 2.31 4.02
CA THR A 136 -7.71 3.59 3.33
C THR A 136 -6.49 4.46 3.59
N ALA A 137 -6.13 5.28 2.61
CA ALA A 137 -5.07 6.26 2.72
C ALA A 137 -5.52 7.59 2.13
N THR A 138 -4.93 8.67 2.61
CA THR A 138 -5.10 10.00 2.02
C THR A 138 -3.75 10.54 1.56
N LEU A 139 -3.75 11.19 0.40
CA LEU A 139 -2.64 11.98 -0.12
C LEU A 139 -3.19 13.35 -0.55
N ALA A 140 -2.98 14.37 0.26
CA ALA A 140 -3.64 15.67 0.08
C ALA A 140 -5.17 15.52 -0.03
N SER A 141 -5.77 15.81 -1.20
CA SER A 141 -7.21 15.64 -1.43
C SER A 141 -7.60 14.26 -1.98
N ALA A 142 -6.65 13.41 -2.34
CA ALA A 142 -6.95 12.06 -2.85
C ALA A 142 -7.26 11.11 -1.70
N LYS A 143 -8.34 10.31 -1.87
CA LYS A 143 -8.69 9.18 -1.01
C LYS A 143 -8.44 7.89 -1.78
N LEU A 144 -7.72 6.98 -1.18
CA LEU A 144 -7.20 5.77 -1.81
C LEU A 144 -7.59 4.56 -0.98
N SER A 145 -7.84 3.43 -1.62
CA SER A 145 -8.16 2.17 -0.97
C SER A 145 -7.18 1.10 -1.41
N LEU A 146 -6.60 0.39 -0.44
CA LEU A 146 -5.65 -0.69 -0.66
C LEU A 146 -6.21 -1.99 -0.08
N HIS A 147 -5.93 -3.09 -0.76
CA HIS A 147 -6.16 -4.43 -0.22
C HIS A 147 -4.81 -5.09 0.04
N ILE A 148 -4.63 -5.58 1.24
CA ILE A 148 -3.44 -6.32 1.65
C ILE A 148 -3.88 -7.76 1.90
N ASP A 149 -3.53 -8.65 0.98
CA ASP A 149 -3.87 -10.06 1.05
C ASP A 149 -2.73 -10.83 1.68
N VAL A 150 -2.99 -11.43 2.83
CA VAL A 150 -1.99 -12.16 3.59
C VAL A 150 -2.34 -13.63 3.62
N SER A 151 -1.47 -14.46 3.04
CA SER A 151 -1.54 -15.93 3.14
C SER A 151 -0.69 -16.43 4.28
N ILE A 152 -1.20 -17.41 5.04
CA ILE A 152 -0.53 -18.00 6.21
C ILE A 152 -0.39 -19.51 5.98
N GLY A 153 0.79 -20.04 6.26
CA GLY A 153 1.02 -21.48 6.30
C GLY A 153 1.40 -22.17 4.99
N ASP A 154 1.31 -21.50 3.86
CA ASP A 154 1.71 -22.08 2.58
C ASP A 154 3.24 -22.17 2.47
N PRO A 155 3.79 -23.26 1.88
CA PRO A 155 5.20 -23.32 1.58
C PRO A 155 5.57 -22.29 0.50
N ILE A 156 6.68 -21.59 0.72
CA ILE A 156 7.18 -20.62 -0.26
C ILE A 156 8.08 -21.35 -1.26
N TRP A 157 7.61 -21.46 -2.47
CA TRP A 157 8.37 -22.02 -3.58
C TRP A 157 8.15 -21.18 -4.84
N PRO A 158 9.21 -20.82 -5.58
CA PRO A 158 10.63 -20.94 -5.25
C PRO A 158 11.07 -20.08 -4.06
N ALA A 159 12.32 -20.25 -3.60
CA ALA A 159 12.86 -19.45 -2.51
C ALA A 159 12.77 -17.95 -2.83
N PRO A 160 12.44 -17.09 -1.85
CA PRO A 160 12.33 -15.65 -2.05
C PRO A 160 13.61 -15.06 -2.61
N ARG A 161 13.47 -14.06 -3.45
CA ARG A 161 14.58 -13.29 -4.01
C ARG A 161 14.43 -11.84 -3.60
N THR A 162 15.54 -11.21 -3.30
CA THR A 162 15.56 -9.76 -3.10
C THR A 162 15.25 -9.04 -4.41
N VAL A 163 14.29 -8.14 -4.36
CA VAL A 163 13.83 -7.32 -5.49
C VAL A 163 14.00 -5.85 -5.16
N HIS A 164 14.48 -5.08 -6.13
CA HIS A 164 14.60 -3.63 -6.04
C HIS A 164 13.50 -2.98 -6.88
N LEU A 165 12.54 -2.34 -6.22
CA LEU A 165 11.44 -1.63 -6.88
C LEU A 165 11.78 -0.14 -6.99
N PRO A 166 11.88 0.43 -8.20
CA PRO A 166 12.03 1.86 -8.36
C PRO A 166 10.78 2.58 -7.90
N LYS A 167 10.93 3.67 -7.17
CA LYS A 167 9.80 4.47 -6.69
C LYS A 167 9.37 5.48 -7.74
N LEU A 168 8.07 5.77 -7.81
CA LEU A 168 7.48 6.71 -8.77
C LEU A 168 8.10 8.11 -8.71
N LEU A 169 8.39 8.61 -7.53
CA LEU A 169 8.98 9.93 -7.30
C LEU A 169 10.47 9.87 -6.95
N GLY A 170 11.14 8.77 -7.26
CA GLY A 170 12.58 8.57 -7.05
C GLY A 170 12.92 7.75 -5.82
N GLY A 171 14.07 7.10 -5.88
CA GLY A 171 14.54 6.14 -4.89
C GLY A 171 14.14 4.70 -5.20
N THR A 172 14.41 3.79 -4.27
CA THR A 172 14.19 2.35 -4.43
C THR A 172 13.68 1.74 -3.13
N ILE A 173 12.80 0.76 -3.24
CA ILE A 173 12.37 -0.12 -2.15
C ILE A 173 13.01 -1.48 -2.38
N THR A 174 13.62 -2.06 -1.36
CA THR A 174 14.20 -3.41 -1.41
C THR A 174 13.33 -4.36 -0.61
N LEU A 175 12.82 -5.40 -1.26
CA LEU A 175 11.91 -6.41 -0.72
C LEU A 175 12.48 -7.81 -0.91
N ALA A 176 12.08 -8.75 -0.04
CA ALA A 176 12.34 -10.18 -0.18
C ALA A 176 11.09 -10.91 -0.67
#